data_548e4760b1aa45c0b68c80d9bcce4735
#
_entry.id   548e4760b1aa45c0b68c80d9bcce4735
#
_cell.length_a   1.000
_cell.length_b   1.000
_cell.length_c   1.000
_cell.angle_alpha   90.00
_cell.angle_beta   90.00
_cell.angle_gamma   90.00
#
_symmetry.space_group_name_H-M   'P 1'
#
loop_
_entity.id
_entity.type
_entity.pdbx_description
1 polymer ?
#
loop_
_entity_poly.entity_id
_entity_poly.type
_entity_poly.pdbx_seq_one_letter_code
_entity_poly.pdbx_strand_id
1 'polypeptide(L)'
;MDTRTIFDIAKQELTINIRNKWTLIFALVFGALVMSISYFGMRAEGFSGMQNFTRTSASILNLVLYLVPLVALVMGTLSFTGDKGATELLFSQPVLRSEVQLGKLLGVFCSIALSTLSGFTLAGVMVVVSNGADELARYAAFVVLALALAFVFLCLAVLIATMSRRKSKAFGLALFLWFFFVLFYDLLALGATLLLHGKTANIFLFASLFGNPVDMVRVAALIILDGATIFGAAGAALLRFLGGERMSILLLGVGLTAWIVVPLFISQKLLNRQDI
;
A
#
# COMPACT_ATOMS: atom_id res chain seq x y z
N MET A 1 -25.49 10.17 -6.42
CA MET A 1 -24.07 10.53 -6.44
C MET A 1 -23.75 11.15 -7.79
N ASP A 2 -23.29 12.40 -7.77
CA ASP A 2 -22.86 13.09 -9.00
C ASP A 2 -21.38 12.81 -9.25
N THR A 3 -21.07 12.14 -10.36
CA THR A 3 -19.71 11.79 -10.76
C THR A 3 -18.86 13.02 -11.10
N ARG A 4 -19.48 14.11 -11.58
CA ARG A 4 -18.78 15.37 -11.86
C ARG A 4 -18.28 16.02 -10.58
N THR A 5 -19.08 16.08 -9.55
CA THR A 5 -18.71 16.61 -8.23
C THR A 5 -17.51 15.82 -7.64
N ILE A 6 -17.55 14.49 -7.72
CA ILE A 6 -16.44 13.65 -7.24
C ILE A 6 -15.14 13.96 -8.01
N PHE A 7 -15.24 14.10 -9.33
CA PHE A 7 -14.08 14.39 -10.17
C PHE A 7 -13.48 15.78 -9.92
N ASP A 8 -14.33 16.79 -9.73
CA ASP A 8 -13.90 18.17 -9.46
C ASP A 8 -13.18 18.26 -8.11
N ILE A 9 -13.73 17.61 -7.07
CA ILE A 9 -13.08 17.51 -5.76
C ILE A 9 -11.75 16.73 -5.86
N ALA A 10 -11.72 15.62 -6.60
CA ALA A 10 -10.50 14.84 -6.79
C ALA A 10 -9.41 15.66 -7.50
N LYS A 11 -9.76 16.42 -8.54
CA LYS A 11 -8.84 17.30 -9.27
C LYS A 11 -8.29 18.42 -8.38
N GLN A 12 -9.16 19.04 -7.57
CA GLN A 12 -8.76 20.06 -6.61
C GLN A 12 -7.77 19.48 -5.58
N GLU A 13 -8.12 18.36 -4.97
CA GLU A 13 -7.29 17.69 -3.96
C GLU A 13 -5.95 17.23 -4.55
N LEU A 14 -5.95 16.69 -5.76
CA LEU A 14 -4.73 16.33 -6.49
C LEU A 14 -3.82 17.55 -6.68
N THR A 15 -4.38 18.70 -7.09
CA THR A 15 -3.62 19.93 -7.31
C THR A 15 -3.00 20.46 -6.01
N ILE A 16 -3.75 20.38 -4.90
CA ILE A 16 -3.26 20.75 -3.56
C ILE A 16 -2.12 19.84 -3.14
N ASN A 17 -2.29 18.52 -3.28
CA ASN A 17 -1.30 17.55 -2.81
C ASN A 17 -0.03 17.52 -3.67
N ILE A 18 -0.09 17.70 -4.99
CA ILE A 18 1.11 17.79 -5.85
C ILE A 18 1.97 19.00 -5.47
N ARG A 19 1.36 20.13 -5.07
CA ARG A 19 2.09 21.33 -4.63
C ARG A 19 2.57 21.24 -3.18
N ASN A 20 2.19 20.20 -2.46
CA ASN A 20 2.61 20.02 -1.08
C ASN A 20 4.08 19.58 -1.03
N LYS A 21 4.88 20.29 -0.22
CA LYS A 21 6.32 20.00 -0.05
C LYS A 21 6.58 18.56 0.40
N TRP A 22 5.70 17.99 1.22
CA TRP A 22 5.83 16.60 1.68
C TRP A 22 5.67 15.59 0.54
N THR A 23 4.75 15.81 -0.39
CA THR A 23 4.58 14.97 -1.58
C THR A 23 5.81 15.01 -2.47
N LEU A 24 6.38 16.21 -2.68
CA LEU A 24 7.60 16.37 -3.46
C LEU A 24 8.81 15.72 -2.79
N ILE A 25 8.98 15.91 -1.48
CA ILE A 25 10.05 15.25 -0.71
C ILE A 25 9.92 13.73 -0.82
N PHE A 26 8.71 13.20 -0.65
CA PHE A 26 8.47 11.77 -0.81
C PHE A 26 8.84 11.28 -2.21
N ALA A 27 8.38 11.95 -3.27
CA ALA A 27 8.68 11.58 -4.65
C ALA A 27 10.19 11.55 -4.92
N LEU A 28 10.92 12.56 -4.43
CA LEU A 28 12.38 12.66 -4.58
C LEU A 28 13.10 11.57 -3.79
N VAL A 29 12.78 11.42 -2.52
CA VAL A 29 13.42 10.42 -1.65
C VAL A 29 13.12 9.01 -2.12
N PHE A 30 11.85 8.70 -2.39
CA PHE A 30 11.44 7.39 -2.90
C PHE A 30 12.11 7.08 -4.24
N GLY A 31 12.07 8.03 -5.19
CA GLY A 31 12.71 7.89 -6.49
C GLY A 31 14.22 7.68 -6.38
N ALA A 32 14.90 8.47 -5.55
CA ALA A 32 16.35 8.34 -5.32
C ALA A 32 16.72 6.99 -4.70
N LEU A 33 15.93 6.50 -3.72
CA LEU A 33 16.15 5.20 -3.09
C LEU A 33 15.91 4.04 -4.07
N VAL A 34 14.79 4.08 -4.83
CA VAL A 34 14.50 3.06 -5.83
C VAL A 34 15.57 3.01 -6.92
N MET A 35 16.01 4.19 -7.42
CA MET A 35 17.12 4.27 -8.38
C MET A 35 18.43 3.74 -7.81
N SER A 36 18.77 4.10 -6.58
CA SER A 36 19.99 3.61 -5.92
C SER A 36 19.98 2.09 -5.78
N ILE A 37 18.88 1.51 -5.29
CA ILE A 37 18.74 0.05 -5.16
C ILE A 37 18.84 -0.61 -6.53
N SER A 38 18.17 -0.06 -7.55
CA SER A 38 18.23 -0.60 -8.92
C SER A 38 19.64 -0.55 -9.49
N TYR A 39 20.32 0.58 -9.33
CA TYR A 39 21.68 0.76 -9.85
C TYR A 39 22.69 -0.18 -9.18
N PHE A 40 22.74 -0.21 -7.85
CA PHE A 40 23.66 -1.07 -7.12
C PHE A 40 23.28 -2.55 -7.21
N GLY A 41 21.99 -2.87 -7.23
CA GLY A 41 21.50 -4.24 -7.34
C GLY A 41 21.87 -4.90 -8.66
N MET A 42 21.81 -4.14 -9.77
CA MET A 42 22.17 -4.66 -11.09
C MET A 42 23.69 -4.75 -11.34
N ARG A 43 24.50 -3.97 -10.61
CA ARG A 43 25.96 -3.99 -10.70
C ARG A 43 26.65 -4.96 -9.72
N ALA A 44 25.89 -5.66 -8.90
CA ALA A 44 26.48 -6.63 -7.96
C ALA A 44 27.20 -7.76 -8.73
N GLU A 45 28.51 -7.83 -8.55
CA GLU A 45 29.35 -8.85 -9.18
C GLU A 45 28.99 -10.27 -8.72
N GLY A 46 29.04 -11.24 -9.63
CA GLY A 46 28.85 -12.66 -9.32
C GLY A 46 27.49 -13.25 -9.57
N PHE A 47 26.49 -12.46 -10.04
CA PHE A 47 25.14 -12.96 -10.36
C PHE A 47 24.81 -12.80 -11.86
N SER A 48 24.16 -13.79 -12.45
CA SER A 48 23.61 -13.71 -13.80
C SER A 48 22.36 -12.82 -13.84
N GLY A 49 22.01 -12.26 -14.99
CA GLY A 49 20.96 -11.24 -15.16
C GLY A 49 19.64 -11.50 -14.42
N MET A 50 19.06 -12.71 -14.49
CA MET A 50 17.81 -13.07 -13.78
C MET A 50 17.96 -13.02 -12.25
N GLN A 51 19.08 -13.48 -11.69
CA GLN A 51 19.33 -13.45 -10.25
C GLN A 51 19.49 -12.02 -9.74
N ASN A 52 20.09 -11.14 -10.55
CA ASN A 52 20.21 -9.72 -10.23
C ASN A 52 18.84 -9.03 -10.21
N PHE A 53 17.96 -9.35 -11.18
CA PHE A 53 16.59 -8.79 -11.23
C PHE A 53 15.80 -9.21 -10.00
N THR A 54 15.76 -10.49 -9.65
CA THR A 54 14.98 -11.01 -8.54
C THR A 54 15.46 -10.43 -7.20
N ARG A 55 16.76 -10.34 -6.98
CA ARG A 55 17.36 -9.74 -5.78
C ARG A 55 17.08 -8.26 -5.66
N THR A 56 17.22 -7.51 -6.76
CA THR A 56 16.94 -6.07 -6.83
C THR A 56 15.46 -5.81 -6.56
N SER A 57 14.58 -6.58 -7.19
CA SER A 57 13.13 -6.47 -6.99
C SER A 57 12.71 -6.79 -5.56
N ALA A 58 13.33 -7.78 -4.91
CA ALA A 58 13.09 -8.10 -3.50
C ALA A 58 13.55 -6.95 -2.57
N SER A 59 14.65 -6.27 -2.90
CA SER A 59 15.11 -5.11 -2.13
C SER A 59 14.18 -3.91 -2.29
N ILE A 60 13.72 -3.65 -3.52
CA ILE A 60 12.71 -2.61 -3.80
C ILE A 60 11.39 -2.95 -3.11
N LEU A 61 10.99 -4.22 -3.08
CA LEU A 61 9.80 -4.68 -2.38
C LEU A 61 9.84 -4.28 -0.90
N ASN A 62 10.94 -4.56 -0.20
CA ASN A 62 11.07 -4.18 1.21
C ASN A 62 10.95 -2.65 1.41
N LEU A 63 11.58 -1.85 0.54
CA LEU A 63 11.44 -0.41 0.56
C LEU A 63 9.97 0.03 0.42
N VAL A 64 9.26 -0.56 -0.54
CA VAL A 64 7.83 -0.29 -0.80
C VAL A 64 6.98 -0.65 0.40
N LEU A 65 7.17 -1.83 0.99
CA LEU A 65 6.40 -2.30 2.14
C LEU A 65 6.55 -1.41 3.37
N TYR A 66 7.66 -0.68 3.51
CA TYR A 66 7.87 0.25 4.61
C TYR A 66 7.41 1.67 4.29
N LEU A 67 7.81 2.23 3.15
CA LEU A 67 7.59 3.65 2.85
C LEU A 67 6.17 3.94 2.34
N VAL A 68 5.64 3.09 1.47
CA VAL A 68 4.33 3.35 0.86
C VAL A 68 3.19 3.38 1.88
N PRO A 69 3.07 2.42 2.83
CA PRO A 69 2.09 2.50 3.90
C PRO A 69 2.24 3.73 4.80
N LEU A 70 3.47 4.09 5.14
CA LEU A 70 3.75 5.27 5.97
C LEU A 70 3.23 6.55 5.29
N VAL A 71 3.60 6.73 4.03
CA VAL A 71 3.20 7.93 3.27
C VAL A 71 1.70 7.97 3.05
N ALA A 72 1.07 6.85 2.69
CA ALA A 72 -0.37 6.78 2.51
C ALA A 72 -1.13 7.14 3.80
N LEU A 73 -0.70 6.62 4.96
CA LEU A 73 -1.27 6.94 6.25
C LEU A 73 -1.06 8.41 6.63
N VAL A 74 0.15 8.92 6.50
CA VAL A 74 0.48 10.31 6.88
C VAL A 74 -0.25 11.29 5.98
N MET A 75 -0.11 11.15 4.66
CA MET A 75 -0.77 12.07 3.72
C MET A 75 -2.29 11.97 3.80
N GLY A 76 -2.83 10.76 3.91
CA GLY A 76 -4.25 10.54 4.08
C GLY A 76 -4.77 11.20 5.36
N THR A 77 -4.17 10.92 6.51
CA THR A 77 -4.63 11.53 7.77
C THR A 77 -4.51 13.04 7.78
N LEU A 78 -3.45 13.62 7.23
CA LEU A 78 -3.28 15.06 7.13
C LEU A 78 -4.32 15.71 6.20
N SER A 79 -4.60 15.10 5.05
CA SER A 79 -5.61 15.61 4.12
C SER A 79 -7.02 15.55 4.73
N PHE A 80 -7.41 14.42 5.33
CA PHE A 80 -8.76 14.24 5.87
C PHE A 80 -9.00 14.90 7.23
N THR A 81 -7.95 15.22 8.00
CA THR A 81 -8.05 16.02 9.25
C THR A 81 -7.75 17.50 9.03
N GLY A 82 -7.73 17.96 7.76
CA GLY A 82 -7.43 19.33 7.34
C GLY A 82 -8.31 20.41 7.98
N ASP A 83 -8.17 21.66 7.53
CA ASP A 83 -8.88 22.81 8.09
C ASP A 83 -10.40 22.57 8.16
N LYS A 84 -10.92 22.65 9.40
CA LYS A 84 -12.38 22.55 9.64
C LYS A 84 -13.15 23.59 8.83
N GLY A 85 -12.62 24.81 8.71
CA GLY A 85 -13.26 25.89 7.91
C GLY A 85 -13.38 25.53 6.43
N ALA A 86 -12.39 24.90 5.81
CA ALA A 86 -12.49 24.46 4.42
C ALA A 86 -13.51 23.30 4.27
N THR A 87 -13.61 22.46 5.27
CA THR A 87 -14.57 21.34 5.29
C THR A 87 -16.00 21.86 5.52
N GLU A 88 -16.18 22.83 6.41
CA GLU A 88 -17.48 23.49 6.66
C GLU A 88 -17.97 24.25 5.43
N LEU A 89 -17.07 24.93 4.69
CA LEU A 89 -17.39 25.57 3.41
C LEU A 89 -17.82 24.57 2.33
N LEU A 90 -17.20 23.41 2.28
CA LEU A 90 -17.59 22.33 1.35
C LEU A 90 -18.96 21.75 1.72
N PHE A 91 -19.29 21.63 3.00
CA PHE A 91 -20.58 21.11 3.44
C PHE A 91 -21.70 22.18 3.42
N SER A 92 -21.38 23.47 3.25
CA SER A 92 -22.40 24.50 2.98
C SER A 92 -22.92 24.43 1.53
N GLN A 93 -22.24 23.72 0.64
CA GLN A 93 -22.72 23.44 -0.71
C GLN A 93 -23.64 22.19 -0.70
N PRO A 94 -24.58 22.06 -1.65
CA PRO A 94 -25.50 20.93 -1.73
C PRO A 94 -24.78 19.67 -2.30
N VAL A 95 -23.74 19.19 -1.60
CA VAL A 95 -22.95 18.00 -1.96
C VAL A 95 -23.10 16.91 -0.91
N LEU A 96 -23.16 15.67 -1.34
CA LEU A 96 -23.22 14.54 -0.42
C LEU A 96 -21.87 14.32 0.28
N ARG A 97 -21.89 14.02 1.57
CA ARG A 97 -20.68 13.72 2.37
C ARG A 97 -19.83 12.60 1.77
N SER A 98 -20.49 11.60 1.18
CA SER A 98 -19.83 10.49 0.48
C SER A 98 -19.12 10.94 -0.80
N GLU A 99 -19.63 11.92 -1.52
CA GLU A 99 -18.99 12.48 -2.72
C GLU A 99 -17.71 13.24 -2.34
N VAL A 100 -17.77 14.03 -1.27
CA VAL A 100 -16.58 14.72 -0.73
C VAL A 100 -15.52 13.71 -0.28
N GLN A 101 -15.93 12.69 0.46
CA GLN A 101 -14.99 11.66 0.96
C GLN A 101 -14.32 10.90 -0.19
N LEU A 102 -15.10 10.46 -1.19
CA LEU A 102 -14.56 9.72 -2.34
C LEU A 102 -13.71 10.61 -3.24
N GLY A 103 -14.13 11.84 -3.49
CA GLY A 103 -13.35 12.81 -4.27
C GLY A 103 -11.98 13.08 -3.64
N LYS A 104 -11.96 13.37 -2.33
CA LYS A 104 -10.69 13.53 -1.59
C LYS A 104 -9.83 12.27 -1.60
N LEU A 105 -10.42 11.10 -1.37
CA LEU A 105 -9.72 9.82 -1.42
C LEU A 105 -9.02 9.62 -2.77
N LEU A 106 -9.74 9.81 -3.87
CA LEU A 106 -9.20 9.66 -5.22
C LEU A 106 -8.11 10.71 -5.51
N GLY A 107 -8.30 11.96 -5.12
CA GLY A 107 -7.31 13.02 -5.33
C GLY A 107 -5.98 12.76 -4.59
N VAL A 108 -6.06 12.36 -3.31
CA VAL A 108 -4.87 11.99 -2.52
C VAL A 108 -4.22 10.73 -3.10
N PHE A 109 -5.01 9.71 -3.45
CA PHE A 109 -4.49 8.50 -4.08
C PHE A 109 -3.75 8.80 -5.38
N CYS A 110 -4.34 9.61 -6.27
CA CYS A 110 -3.67 9.99 -7.52
C CYS A 110 -2.35 10.71 -7.27
N SER A 111 -2.24 11.57 -6.25
CA SER A 111 -1.00 12.26 -5.93
C SER A 111 0.09 11.29 -5.43
N ILE A 112 -0.27 10.33 -4.57
CA ILE A 112 0.64 9.28 -4.10
C ILE A 112 1.05 8.37 -5.27
N ALA A 113 0.08 7.98 -6.11
CA ALA A 113 0.32 7.13 -7.27
C ALA A 113 1.29 7.80 -8.26
N LEU A 114 1.09 9.08 -8.59
CA LEU A 114 2.01 9.82 -9.48
C LEU A 114 3.41 9.90 -8.89
N SER A 115 3.55 10.19 -7.61
CA SER A 115 4.85 10.24 -6.92
C SER A 115 5.54 8.88 -6.90
N THR A 116 4.80 7.81 -6.63
CA THR A 116 5.32 6.45 -6.61
C THR A 116 5.69 5.97 -8.01
N LEU A 117 4.82 6.22 -9.00
CA LEU A 117 5.06 5.87 -10.40
C LEU A 117 6.27 6.60 -10.98
N SER A 118 6.54 7.85 -10.60
CA SER A 118 7.73 8.58 -11.07
C SER A 118 9.02 7.86 -10.67
N GLY A 119 9.12 7.36 -9.44
CA GLY A 119 10.26 6.56 -8.98
C GLY A 119 10.36 5.21 -9.68
N PHE A 120 9.23 4.50 -9.83
CA PHE A 120 9.19 3.22 -10.52
C PHE A 120 9.48 3.31 -12.02
N THR A 121 9.05 4.38 -12.69
CA THR A 121 9.32 4.57 -14.13
C THR A 121 10.82 4.67 -14.38
N LEU A 122 11.54 5.44 -13.55
CA LEU A 122 13.00 5.55 -13.65
C LEU A 122 13.70 4.20 -13.46
N ALA A 123 13.30 3.44 -12.44
CA ALA A 123 13.86 2.11 -12.22
C ALA A 123 13.44 1.10 -13.30
N GLY A 124 12.20 1.17 -13.80
CA GLY A 124 11.70 0.33 -14.87
C GLY A 124 12.49 0.50 -16.17
N VAL A 125 12.89 1.73 -16.52
CA VAL A 125 13.79 1.98 -17.66
C VAL A 125 15.12 1.24 -17.46
N MET A 126 15.70 1.29 -16.26
CA MET A 126 16.93 0.56 -15.96
C MET A 126 16.76 -0.97 -16.09
N VAL A 127 15.63 -1.49 -15.62
CA VAL A 127 15.31 -2.93 -15.73
C VAL A 127 15.24 -3.37 -17.19
N VAL A 128 14.52 -2.62 -18.03
CA VAL A 128 14.39 -2.93 -19.47
C VAL A 128 15.74 -2.88 -20.20
N VAL A 129 16.55 -1.87 -19.89
CA VAL A 129 17.89 -1.73 -20.51
C VAL A 129 18.84 -2.86 -20.10
N SER A 130 18.71 -3.37 -18.86
CA SER A 130 19.64 -4.39 -18.35
C SER A 130 19.19 -5.82 -18.58
N ASN A 131 17.89 -6.11 -18.54
CA ASN A 131 17.34 -7.49 -18.57
C ASN A 131 16.41 -7.76 -19.76
N GLY A 132 16.13 -6.76 -20.58
CA GLY A 132 15.19 -6.89 -21.70
C GLY A 132 13.73 -6.65 -21.28
N ALA A 133 12.81 -6.79 -22.26
CA ALA A 133 11.39 -6.49 -22.07
C ALA A 133 10.61 -7.63 -21.38
N ASP A 134 11.16 -8.82 -21.28
CA ASP A 134 10.46 -10.01 -20.76
C ASP A 134 10.06 -9.86 -19.28
N GLU A 135 10.85 -9.13 -18.51
CA GLU A 135 10.59 -8.88 -17.08
C GLU A 135 9.64 -7.69 -16.82
N LEU A 136 9.29 -6.93 -17.87
CA LEU A 136 8.46 -5.73 -17.74
C LEU A 136 7.06 -6.03 -17.19
N ALA A 137 6.47 -7.16 -17.61
CA ALA A 137 5.14 -7.55 -17.13
C ALA A 137 5.13 -7.88 -15.64
N ARG A 138 6.14 -8.57 -15.14
CA ARG A 138 6.32 -8.87 -13.70
C ARG A 138 6.54 -7.61 -12.90
N TYR A 139 7.39 -6.71 -13.41
CA TYR A 139 7.65 -5.42 -12.81
C TYR A 139 6.38 -4.55 -12.75
N ALA A 140 5.61 -4.48 -13.83
CA ALA A 140 4.34 -3.75 -13.86
C ALA A 140 3.32 -4.31 -12.85
N ALA A 141 3.21 -5.64 -12.73
CA ALA A 141 2.34 -6.27 -11.74
C ALA A 141 2.78 -5.94 -10.31
N PHE A 142 4.10 -5.89 -10.05
CA PHE A 142 4.63 -5.44 -8.76
C PHE A 142 4.27 -3.97 -8.46
N VAL A 143 4.36 -3.07 -9.45
CA VAL A 143 3.94 -1.67 -9.31
C VAL A 143 2.45 -1.56 -8.98
N VAL A 144 1.61 -2.36 -9.62
CA VAL A 144 0.16 -2.42 -9.31
C VAL A 144 -0.07 -2.85 -7.87
N LEU A 145 0.66 -3.85 -7.36
CA LEU A 145 0.57 -4.27 -5.97
C LEU A 145 1.01 -3.17 -5.00
N ALA A 146 2.06 -2.42 -5.33
CA ALA A 146 2.51 -1.27 -4.53
C ALA A 146 1.42 -0.18 -4.45
N LEU A 147 0.75 0.11 -5.56
CA LEU A 147 -0.37 1.05 -5.60
C LEU A 147 -1.60 0.53 -4.84
N ALA A 148 -1.90 -0.77 -4.94
CA ALA A 148 -2.96 -1.38 -4.15
C ALA A 148 -2.69 -1.26 -2.64
N LEU A 149 -1.44 -1.48 -2.21
CA LEU A 149 -1.01 -1.28 -0.83
C LEU A 149 -1.21 0.19 -0.39
N ALA A 150 -0.80 1.15 -1.22
CA ALA A 150 -1.03 2.57 -0.96
C ALA A 150 -2.52 2.87 -0.75
N PHE A 151 -3.38 2.30 -1.59
CA PHE A 151 -4.82 2.51 -1.52
C PHE A 151 -5.44 1.91 -0.26
N VAL A 152 -5.03 0.69 0.13
CA VAL A 152 -5.45 0.06 1.40
C VAL A 152 -5.13 0.95 2.59
N PHE A 153 -3.88 1.40 2.71
CA PHE A 153 -3.46 2.24 3.83
C PHE A 153 -4.08 3.64 3.79
N LEU A 154 -4.38 4.15 2.61
CA LEU A 154 -5.14 5.39 2.47
C LEU A 154 -6.59 5.22 2.96
N CYS A 155 -7.25 4.09 2.69
CA CYS A 155 -8.57 3.78 3.23
C CYS A 155 -8.57 3.68 4.77
N LEU A 156 -7.52 3.10 5.34
CA LEU A 156 -7.29 3.08 6.79
C LEU A 156 -7.06 4.50 7.34
N ALA A 157 -6.33 5.36 6.62
CA ALA A 157 -6.14 6.75 7.00
C ALA A 157 -7.46 7.54 7.04
N VAL A 158 -8.35 7.30 6.07
CA VAL A 158 -9.70 7.88 6.06
C VAL A 158 -10.49 7.45 7.29
N LEU A 159 -10.45 6.17 7.64
CA LEU A 159 -11.13 5.65 8.83
C LEU A 159 -10.58 6.31 10.11
N ILE A 160 -9.25 6.37 10.27
CA ILE A 160 -8.59 7.03 11.41
C ILE A 160 -9.00 8.49 11.51
N ALA A 161 -8.97 9.23 10.39
CA ALA A 161 -9.34 10.64 10.35
C ALA A 161 -10.80 10.85 10.74
N THR A 162 -11.71 9.99 10.27
CA THR A 162 -13.14 10.04 10.61
C THR A 162 -13.38 9.76 12.10
N MET A 163 -12.61 8.84 12.71
CA MET A 163 -12.70 8.52 14.15
C MET A 163 -12.06 9.59 15.03
N SER A 164 -11.16 10.41 14.50
CA SER A 164 -10.32 11.31 15.28
C SER A 164 -10.69 12.76 15.05
N ARG A 165 -11.16 13.45 16.11
CA ARG A 165 -11.53 14.88 16.02
C ARG A 165 -10.33 15.84 16.05
N ARG A 166 -9.11 15.36 16.39
CA ARG A 166 -7.87 16.16 16.52
C ARG A 166 -6.78 15.64 15.60
N LYS A 167 -6.13 16.53 14.85
CA LYS A 167 -5.01 16.21 13.94
C LYS A 167 -3.91 15.38 14.62
N SER A 168 -3.47 15.81 15.81
CA SER A 168 -2.39 15.12 16.54
C SER A 168 -2.76 13.69 16.94
N LYS A 169 -4.03 13.46 17.33
CA LYS A 169 -4.53 12.11 17.64
C LYS A 169 -4.57 11.24 16.40
N ALA A 170 -5.07 11.75 15.28
CA ALA A 170 -5.12 11.02 14.02
C ALA A 170 -3.71 10.64 13.54
N PHE A 171 -2.78 11.58 13.60
CA PHE A 171 -1.38 11.35 13.23
C PHE A 171 -0.70 10.30 14.11
N GLY A 172 -0.90 10.38 15.44
CA GLY A 172 -0.38 9.38 16.38
C GLY A 172 -0.93 7.98 16.12
N LEU A 173 -2.25 7.86 15.82
CA LEU A 173 -2.87 6.59 15.46
C LEU A 173 -2.35 6.06 14.11
N ALA A 174 -2.11 6.93 13.14
CA ALA A 174 -1.55 6.54 11.85
C ALA A 174 -0.14 5.95 12.00
N LEU A 175 0.73 6.61 12.78
CA LEU A 175 2.07 6.10 13.08
C LEU A 175 2.02 4.79 13.87
N PHE A 176 1.14 4.70 14.88
CA PHE A 176 0.94 3.46 15.62
C PHE A 176 0.50 2.31 14.70
N LEU A 177 -0.45 2.56 13.80
CA LEU A 177 -0.94 1.55 12.86
C LEU A 177 0.15 1.11 11.89
N TRP A 178 0.97 2.05 11.43
CA TRP A 178 2.13 1.74 10.60
C TRP A 178 3.11 0.81 11.33
N PHE A 179 3.54 1.18 12.55
CA PHE A 179 4.40 0.34 13.37
C PHE A 179 3.78 -1.03 13.63
N PHE A 180 2.48 -1.07 13.91
CA PHE A 180 1.77 -2.31 14.17
C PHE A 180 1.84 -3.26 12.98
N PHE A 181 1.45 -2.84 11.78
CA PHE A 181 1.43 -3.73 10.62
C PHE A 181 2.81 -4.04 10.05
N VAL A 182 3.75 -3.11 10.15
CA VAL A 182 5.07 -3.25 9.51
C VAL A 182 6.07 -3.99 10.40
N LEU A 183 5.95 -3.87 11.73
CA LEU A 183 6.93 -4.43 12.67
C LEU A 183 6.32 -5.39 13.69
N PHE A 184 5.25 -4.98 14.37
CA PHE A 184 4.73 -5.74 15.51
C PHE A 184 3.90 -6.95 15.09
N TYR A 185 3.19 -6.87 13.99
CA TYR A 185 2.29 -7.94 13.55
C TYR A 185 3.04 -9.25 13.29
N ASP A 186 4.15 -9.20 12.58
CA ASP A 186 4.98 -10.38 12.28
C ASP A 186 5.55 -11.01 13.55
N LEU A 187 5.98 -10.17 14.50
CA LEU A 187 6.48 -10.64 15.80
C LEU A 187 5.37 -11.31 16.62
N LEU A 188 4.16 -10.74 16.61
CA LEU A 188 3.00 -11.34 17.29
C LEU A 188 2.58 -12.66 16.65
N ALA A 189 2.54 -12.72 15.31
CA ALA A 189 2.22 -13.93 14.57
C ALA A 189 3.25 -15.03 14.84
N LEU A 190 4.54 -14.71 14.80
CA LEU A 190 5.62 -15.63 15.16
C LEU A 190 5.51 -16.08 16.61
N GLY A 191 5.34 -15.15 17.56
CA GLY A 191 5.18 -15.46 18.99
C GLY A 191 4.01 -16.39 19.26
N ALA A 192 2.87 -16.15 18.58
CA ALA A 192 1.70 -17.02 18.72
C ALA A 192 1.95 -18.43 18.15
N THR A 193 2.72 -18.56 17.05
CA THR A 193 3.06 -19.88 16.51
C THR A 193 3.95 -20.71 17.43
N LEU A 194 4.77 -20.08 18.29
CA LEU A 194 5.58 -20.78 19.28
C LEU A 194 4.75 -21.41 20.41
N LEU A 195 3.56 -20.84 20.68
CA LEU A 195 2.61 -21.38 21.66
C LEU A 195 1.72 -22.51 21.09
N LEU A 196 1.67 -22.62 19.78
CA LEU A 196 0.89 -23.61 19.06
C LEU A 196 1.77 -24.78 18.61
N HIS A 197 1.20 -25.99 18.52
CA HIS A 197 1.96 -27.18 18.14
C HIS A 197 1.43 -27.84 16.87
N GLY A 198 2.31 -28.38 16.06
CA GLY A 198 1.97 -29.22 14.91
C GLY A 198 1.18 -28.50 13.81
N LYS A 199 0.09 -29.14 13.35
CA LYS A 199 -0.73 -28.63 12.23
C LYS A 199 -1.40 -27.30 12.54
N THR A 200 -1.77 -27.05 13.81
CA THR A 200 -2.47 -25.83 14.24
C THR A 200 -1.57 -24.60 14.08
N ALA A 201 -0.26 -24.72 14.38
CA ALA A 201 0.71 -23.65 14.19
C ALA A 201 0.81 -23.22 12.71
N ASN A 202 0.86 -24.19 11.80
CA ASN A 202 0.93 -23.92 10.36
C ASN A 202 -0.37 -23.26 9.84
N ILE A 203 -1.53 -23.75 10.24
CA ILE A 203 -2.82 -23.16 9.86
C ILE A 203 -2.91 -21.72 10.37
N PHE A 204 -2.52 -21.48 11.62
CA PHE A 204 -2.51 -20.14 12.21
C PHE A 204 -1.56 -19.21 11.47
N LEU A 205 -0.32 -19.65 11.16
CA LEU A 205 0.64 -18.85 10.44
C LEU A 205 0.13 -18.44 9.05
N PHE A 206 -0.47 -19.37 8.31
CA PHE A 206 -1.02 -19.06 6.98
C PHE A 206 -2.31 -18.22 7.05
N ALA A 207 -3.15 -18.44 8.06
CA ALA A 207 -4.36 -17.65 8.27
C ALA A 207 -4.03 -16.21 8.71
N SER A 208 -2.98 -16.03 9.54
CA SER A 208 -2.54 -14.71 9.99
C SER A 208 -2.10 -13.80 8.83
N LEU A 209 -1.65 -14.37 7.70
CA LEU A 209 -1.33 -13.64 6.49
C LEU A 209 -2.47 -12.68 6.06
N PHE A 210 -3.74 -13.12 6.17
CA PHE A 210 -4.89 -12.29 5.80
C PHE A 210 -5.20 -11.17 6.80
N GLY A 211 -4.63 -11.22 7.97
CA GLY A 211 -4.74 -10.17 8.99
C GLY A 211 -3.81 -8.98 8.77
N ASN A 212 -2.84 -9.07 7.84
CA ASN A 212 -1.87 -8.02 7.56
C ASN A 212 -1.80 -7.71 6.06
N PRO A 213 -2.27 -6.53 5.61
CA PRO A 213 -2.22 -6.18 4.18
C PRO A 213 -0.78 -6.03 3.65
N VAL A 214 0.21 -5.73 4.52
CA VAL A 214 1.63 -5.66 4.13
C VAL A 214 2.14 -7.05 3.73
N ASP A 215 1.83 -8.07 4.54
CA ASP A 215 2.24 -9.45 4.26
C ASP A 215 1.52 -10.04 3.05
N MET A 216 0.25 -9.69 2.86
CA MET A 216 -0.49 -10.10 1.68
C MET A 216 0.18 -9.58 0.40
N VAL A 217 0.58 -8.31 0.36
CA VAL A 217 1.30 -7.72 -0.78
C VAL A 217 2.70 -8.30 -0.89
N ARG A 218 3.40 -8.52 0.23
CA ARG A 218 4.72 -9.18 0.25
C ARG A 218 4.66 -10.54 -0.43
N VAL A 219 3.73 -11.40 0.00
CA VAL A 219 3.57 -12.75 -0.56
C VAL A 219 3.13 -12.70 -2.02
N ALA A 220 2.16 -11.85 -2.39
CA ALA A 220 1.72 -11.70 -3.78
C ALA A 220 2.86 -11.24 -4.69
N ALA A 221 3.65 -10.25 -4.27
CA ALA A 221 4.79 -9.75 -5.02
C ALA A 221 5.87 -10.82 -5.20
N LEU A 222 6.17 -11.57 -4.15
CA LEU A 222 7.16 -12.65 -4.24
C LEU A 222 6.68 -13.80 -5.16
N ILE A 223 5.38 -14.12 -5.17
CA ILE A 223 4.82 -15.11 -6.11
C ILE A 223 5.01 -14.61 -7.57
N ILE A 224 4.74 -13.34 -7.85
CA ILE A 224 4.84 -12.75 -9.18
C ILE A 224 6.31 -12.63 -9.65
N LEU A 225 7.23 -12.34 -8.73
CA LEU A 225 8.65 -12.15 -9.01
C LEU A 225 9.49 -13.45 -9.04
N ASP A 226 8.89 -14.63 -9.21
CA ASP A 226 9.52 -15.97 -9.17
C ASP A 226 9.67 -16.58 -7.77
N GLY A 227 8.72 -16.36 -6.95
CA GLY A 227 8.75 -16.73 -5.54
C GLY A 227 8.85 -18.20 -5.18
N ALA A 228 8.62 -19.13 -6.10
CA ALA A 228 8.82 -20.57 -5.80
C ALA A 228 10.27 -20.90 -5.46
N THR A 229 11.24 -20.20 -6.06
CA THR A 229 12.67 -20.38 -5.82
C THR A 229 13.16 -19.65 -4.57
N ILE A 230 12.55 -18.51 -4.21
CA ILE A 230 12.96 -17.67 -3.07
C ILE A 230 12.46 -18.25 -1.74
N PHE A 231 11.25 -18.80 -1.72
CA PHE A 231 10.63 -19.29 -0.48
C PHE A 231 11.07 -20.69 -0.04
N GLY A 232 11.73 -21.44 -0.90
CA GLY A 232 12.12 -22.81 -0.58
C GLY A 232 10.93 -23.67 -0.11
N ALA A 233 11.15 -24.52 0.90
CA ALA A 233 10.14 -25.43 1.43
C ALA A 233 8.93 -24.72 2.07
N ALA A 234 9.16 -23.57 2.73
CA ALA A 234 8.09 -22.80 3.38
C ALA A 234 7.12 -22.17 2.36
N GLY A 235 7.66 -21.64 1.26
CA GLY A 235 6.84 -21.11 0.18
C GLY A 235 6.04 -22.17 -0.55
N ALA A 236 6.63 -23.34 -0.78
CA ALA A 236 5.93 -24.48 -1.35
C ALA A 236 4.78 -24.97 -0.45
N ALA A 237 4.96 -24.94 0.88
CA ALA A 237 3.92 -25.26 1.84
C ALA A 237 2.77 -24.25 1.82
N LEU A 238 3.10 -22.94 1.76
CA LEU A 238 2.12 -21.86 1.63
C LEU A 238 1.29 -21.98 0.35
N LEU A 239 1.93 -22.18 -0.80
CA LEU A 239 1.24 -22.35 -2.07
C LEU A 239 0.34 -23.58 -2.08
N ARG A 240 0.76 -24.70 -1.48
CA ARG A 240 -0.10 -25.90 -1.30
C ARG A 240 -1.31 -25.60 -0.40
N PHE A 241 -1.10 -24.85 0.68
CA PHE A 241 -2.18 -24.46 1.59
C PHE A 241 -3.23 -23.58 0.90
N LEU A 242 -2.79 -22.63 0.07
CA LEU A 242 -3.66 -21.70 -0.65
C LEU A 242 -4.25 -22.29 -1.95
N GLY A 243 -3.87 -23.51 -2.35
CA GLY A 243 -4.41 -24.18 -3.53
C GLY A 243 -3.68 -23.90 -4.84
N GLY A 244 -2.41 -23.51 -4.77
CA GLY A 244 -1.54 -23.21 -5.92
C GLY A 244 -1.40 -21.72 -6.20
N GLU A 245 -0.55 -21.40 -7.17
CA GLU A 245 -0.14 -20.01 -7.46
C GLU A 245 -1.31 -19.10 -7.84
N ARG A 246 -2.13 -19.52 -8.81
CA ARG A 246 -3.29 -18.75 -9.29
C ARG A 246 -4.31 -18.50 -8.19
N MET A 247 -4.62 -19.54 -7.40
CA MET A 247 -5.56 -19.44 -6.30
C MET A 247 -5.03 -18.54 -5.19
N SER A 248 -3.72 -18.60 -4.91
CA SER A 248 -3.07 -17.70 -3.95
C SER A 248 -3.22 -16.25 -4.33
N ILE A 249 -2.92 -15.87 -5.58
CA ILE A 249 -3.06 -14.49 -6.08
C ILE A 249 -4.52 -14.03 -5.99
N LEU A 250 -5.48 -14.91 -6.34
CA LEU A 250 -6.90 -14.58 -6.25
C LEU A 250 -7.34 -14.35 -4.80
N LEU A 251 -6.98 -15.24 -3.88
CA LEU A 251 -7.33 -15.12 -2.46
C LEU A 251 -6.70 -13.86 -1.83
N LEU A 252 -5.44 -13.56 -2.15
CA LEU A 252 -4.77 -12.35 -1.68
C LEU A 252 -5.43 -11.09 -2.26
N GLY A 253 -5.84 -11.11 -3.53
CA GLY A 253 -6.60 -10.02 -4.15
C GLY A 253 -7.95 -9.78 -3.50
N VAL A 254 -8.70 -10.84 -3.19
CA VAL A 254 -9.97 -10.76 -2.45
C VAL A 254 -9.73 -10.18 -1.04
N GLY A 255 -8.70 -10.64 -0.34
CA GLY A 255 -8.35 -10.13 0.97
C GLY A 255 -7.97 -8.64 0.95
N LEU A 256 -7.15 -8.21 -0.03
CA LEU A 256 -6.82 -6.78 -0.21
C LEU A 256 -8.07 -5.95 -0.52
N THR A 257 -8.99 -6.48 -1.32
CA THR A 257 -10.27 -5.82 -1.59
C THR A 257 -11.10 -5.68 -0.30
N ALA A 258 -11.11 -6.68 0.57
CA ALA A 258 -11.77 -6.57 1.87
C ALA A 258 -11.12 -5.48 2.75
N TRP A 259 -9.78 -5.37 2.75
CA TRP A 259 -9.04 -4.31 3.44
C TRP A 259 -9.31 -2.89 2.88
N ILE A 260 -9.79 -2.77 1.66
CA ILE A 260 -10.26 -1.50 1.06
C ILE A 260 -11.71 -1.24 1.48
N VAL A 261 -12.60 -2.21 1.22
CA VAL A 261 -14.04 -2.02 1.34
C VAL A 261 -14.48 -1.84 2.80
N VAL A 262 -13.93 -2.66 3.72
CA VAL A 262 -14.34 -2.64 5.14
C VAL A 262 -14.05 -1.29 5.81
N PRO A 263 -12.83 -0.71 5.74
CA PRO A 263 -12.55 0.60 6.34
C PRO A 263 -13.37 1.72 5.73
N LEU A 264 -13.57 1.71 4.40
CA LEU A 264 -14.38 2.72 3.72
C LEU A 264 -15.85 2.65 4.14
N PHE A 265 -16.44 1.44 4.20
CA PHE A 265 -17.81 1.26 4.64
C PHE A 265 -18.02 1.74 6.09
N ILE A 266 -17.11 1.37 6.99
CA ILE A 266 -17.15 1.83 8.39
C ILE A 266 -17.01 3.35 8.46
N SER A 267 -16.08 3.92 7.72
CA SER A 267 -15.84 5.37 7.66
C SER A 267 -17.07 6.13 7.17
N GLN A 268 -17.73 5.67 6.09
CA GLN A 268 -18.97 6.28 5.58
C GLN A 268 -20.10 6.20 6.61
N LYS A 269 -20.27 5.05 7.25
CA LYS A 269 -21.30 4.88 8.28
C LYS A 269 -21.07 5.80 9.50
N LEU A 270 -19.82 5.99 9.90
CA LEU A 270 -19.45 6.91 10.99
C LEU A 270 -19.70 8.37 10.58
N LEU A 271 -19.31 8.74 9.35
CA LEU A 271 -19.49 10.11 8.83
C LEU A 271 -20.96 10.50 8.76
N ASN A 272 -21.85 9.56 8.37
CA ASN A 272 -23.30 9.80 8.30
C ASN A 272 -23.97 9.95 9.67
N ARG A 273 -23.30 9.48 10.75
CA ARG A 273 -23.80 9.59 12.13
C ARG A 273 -23.26 10.81 12.90
N GLN A 274 -22.32 11.53 12.31
CA GLN A 274 -21.77 12.74 12.92
C GLN A 274 -22.70 13.92 12.58
N ASP A 275 -23.32 14.49 13.60
CA ASP A 275 -23.96 15.79 13.50
C ASP A 275 -22.86 16.87 13.42
N ILE A 276 -22.81 17.60 12.29
CA ILE A 276 -21.90 18.72 12.05
C ILE A 276 -22.74 19.98 12.07
#